data_a6bf2f6bbc3576adb04a0f9abaca3842
#
_entry.id   a6bf2f6bbc3576adb04a0f9abaca3842
#
_cell.length_a   1.000
_cell.length_b   1.000
_cell.length_c   1.000
_cell.angle_alpha   90.00
_cell.angle_beta   90.00
_cell.angle_gamma   90.00
#
_symmetry.space_group_name_H-M   'P 1'
#
loop_
_entity.id
_entity.type
_entity.pdbx_description
1 polymer ?
#
loop_
_entity_poly.entity_id
_entity_poly.type
_entity_poly.pdbx_seq_one_letter_code
_entity_poly.pdbx_strand_id
1 'polypeptide(L)'
;MASIKNLKRDINYTLGDIIGYASEKVDLKGNNKEVEAIIDETITTFDALIAKINAKGVENKKAHYSGVSADLEAKAKELVVKINKL
;
A
#
# COMPACT_ATOMS: atom_id res chain seq x y z
N MET A 1 7.96 -11.47 15.44
CA MET A 1 8.58 -10.19 15.09
C MET A 1 8.83 -10.12 13.58
N ALA A 2 8.28 -9.14 12.91
CA ALA A 2 8.45 -9.03 11.47
C ALA A 2 9.86 -8.54 11.13
N SER A 3 10.58 -9.29 10.28
CA SER A 3 11.85 -8.84 9.74
C SER A 3 11.59 -7.79 8.65
N ILE A 4 12.61 -7.00 8.29
CA ILE A 4 12.51 -6.03 7.19
C ILE A 4 12.09 -6.74 5.91
N LYS A 5 12.65 -7.90 5.63
CA LYS A 5 12.32 -8.69 4.46
C LYS A 5 10.85 -9.08 4.42
N ASN A 6 10.31 -9.55 5.56
CA ASN A 6 8.91 -9.94 5.65
C ASN A 6 7.99 -8.72 5.51
N LEU A 7 8.37 -7.61 6.09
CA LEU A 7 7.60 -6.38 6.01
C LEU A 7 7.51 -5.85 4.57
N LYS A 8 8.63 -5.85 3.84
CA LYS A 8 8.65 -5.46 2.43
C LYS A 8 7.78 -6.39 1.59
N ARG A 9 7.82 -7.68 1.87
CA ARG A 9 6.99 -8.67 1.18
C ARG A 9 5.51 -8.42 1.43
N ASP A 10 5.14 -8.16 2.67
CA ASP A 10 3.74 -7.90 3.02
C ASP A 10 3.22 -6.64 2.33
N ILE A 11 4.02 -5.59 2.28
CA ILE A 11 3.68 -4.37 1.58
C ILE A 11 3.45 -4.67 0.09
N ASN A 12 4.37 -5.40 -0.51
CA ASN A 12 4.31 -5.74 -1.93
C ASN A 12 3.06 -6.56 -2.26
N TYR A 13 2.75 -7.58 -1.47
CA TYR A 13 1.58 -8.42 -1.69
C TYR A 13 0.28 -7.64 -1.48
N THR A 14 0.18 -6.88 -0.39
CA THR A 14 -1.03 -6.13 -0.07
C THR A 14 -1.34 -5.08 -1.14
N LEU A 15 -0.35 -4.30 -1.52
CA LEU A 15 -0.55 -3.25 -2.52
C LEU A 15 -0.68 -3.82 -3.93
N GLY A 16 -0.01 -4.94 -4.21
CA GLY A 16 -0.17 -5.66 -5.48
C GLY A 16 -1.60 -6.18 -5.66
N ASP A 17 -2.19 -6.74 -4.60
CA ASP A 17 -3.59 -7.20 -4.62
C ASP A 17 -4.55 -6.04 -4.86
N ILE A 18 -4.28 -4.89 -4.27
CA ILE A 18 -5.10 -3.69 -4.46
C ILE A 18 -5.05 -3.23 -5.91
N ILE A 19 -3.87 -3.21 -6.52
CA ILE A 19 -3.70 -2.85 -7.93
C ILE A 19 -4.47 -3.82 -8.82
N GLY A 20 -4.37 -5.13 -8.54
CA GLY A 20 -5.12 -6.15 -9.29
C GLY A 20 -6.62 -5.94 -9.20
N TYR A 21 -7.12 -5.66 -8.01
CA TYR A 21 -8.53 -5.40 -7.78
C TYR A 21 -8.99 -4.14 -8.52
N ALA A 22 -8.20 -3.07 -8.47
CA ALA A 22 -8.51 -1.85 -9.21
C ALA A 22 -8.54 -2.08 -10.71
N SER A 23 -7.60 -2.88 -11.23
CA SER A 23 -7.52 -3.20 -12.65
C SER A 23 -8.76 -3.94 -13.15
N GLU A 24 -9.34 -4.81 -12.33
CA GLU A 24 -10.58 -5.50 -12.67
C GLU A 24 -11.74 -4.52 -12.88
N LYS A 25 -11.76 -3.45 -12.11
CA LYS A 25 -12.83 -2.44 -12.21
C LYS A 25 -12.78 -1.66 -13.53
N VAL A 26 -11.60 -1.50 -14.13
CA VAL A 26 -11.45 -0.85 -15.43
C VAL A 26 -12.27 -1.57 -16.49
N ASP A 27 -12.10 -2.89 -16.57
CA ASP A 27 -12.74 -3.70 -17.59
C ASP A 27 -14.26 -3.72 -17.45
N LEU A 28 -14.77 -3.63 -16.22
CA LEU A 28 -16.19 -3.75 -15.96
C LEU A 28 -16.97 -2.43 -16.11
N LYS A 29 -16.35 -1.31 -15.74
CA LYS A 29 -17.06 -0.03 -15.62
C LYS A 29 -16.49 1.10 -16.46
N GLY A 30 -15.33 0.93 -17.06
CA GLY A 30 -14.70 1.98 -17.87
C GLY A 30 -14.24 3.20 -17.08
N ASN A 31 -14.04 3.08 -15.76
CA ASN A 31 -13.65 4.18 -14.89
C ASN A 31 -12.12 4.40 -14.91
N ASN A 32 -11.56 4.56 -16.11
CA ASN A 32 -10.12 4.54 -16.31
C ASN A 32 -9.37 5.61 -15.51
N LYS A 33 -9.88 6.84 -15.51
CA LYS A 33 -9.20 7.93 -14.81
C LYS A 33 -9.18 7.73 -13.29
N GLU A 34 -10.29 7.28 -12.74
CA GLU A 34 -10.40 7.03 -11.30
C GLU A 34 -9.53 5.87 -10.87
N VAL A 35 -9.51 4.81 -11.68
CA VAL A 35 -8.66 3.65 -11.42
C VAL A 35 -7.18 4.02 -11.52
N GLU A 36 -6.79 4.80 -12.53
CA GLU A 36 -5.41 5.26 -12.65
C GLU A 36 -4.99 6.08 -11.43
N ALA A 37 -5.86 6.96 -10.93
CA ALA A 37 -5.57 7.75 -9.74
C ALA A 37 -5.36 6.85 -8.52
N ILE A 38 -6.16 5.81 -8.35
CA ILE A 38 -6.02 4.86 -7.25
C ILE A 38 -4.72 4.06 -7.38
N ILE A 39 -4.38 3.62 -8.58
CA ILE A 39 -3.13 2.90 -8.83
C ILE A 39 -1.93 3.81 -8.52
N ASP A 40 -1.96 5.05 -8.97
CA ASP A 40 -0.88 6.02 -8.69
C ASP A 40 -0.75 6.26 -7.19
N GLU A 41 -1.85 6.40 -6.47
CA GLU A 41 -1.85 6.54 -5.01
C GLU A 41 -1.26 5.31 -4.34
N THR A 42 -1.57 4.11 -4.84
CA THR A 42 -1.03 2.86 -4.33
C THR A 42 0.48 2.80 -4.51
N ILE A 43 0.97 3.20 -5.69
CA ILE A 43 2.42 3.24 -5.97
C ILE A 43 3.10 4.26 -5.07
N THR A 44 2.52 5.45 -4.90
CA THR A 44 3.06 6.48 -4.02
C THR A 44 3.11 5.98 -2.58
N THR A 45 2.08 5.27 -2.13
CA THR A 45 2.04 4.66 -0.80
C THR A 45 3.15 3.63 -0.64
N PHE A 46 3.35 2.77 -1.65
CA PHE A 46 4.43 1.79 -1.65
C PHE A 46 5.78 2.47 -1.47
N ASP A 47 6.07 3.49 -2.29
CA ASP A 47 7.34 4.21 -2.22
C ASP A 47 7.54 4.86 -0.86
N ALA A 48 6.50 5.46 -0.28
CA ALA A 48 6.57 6.09 1.02
C ALA A 48 6.86 5.09 2.14
N LEU A 49 6.21 3.92 2.10
CA LEU A 49 6.41 2.88 3.10
C LEU A 49 7.80 2.26 2.99
N ILE A 50 8.28 2.02 1.78
CA ILE A 50 9.63 1.50 1.57
C ILE A 50 10.68 2.52 2.05
N ALA A 51 10.47 3.81 1.81
CA ALA A 51 11.36 4.86 2.30
C ALA A 51 11.41 4.86 3.84
N LYS A 52 10.29 4.66 4.50
CA LYS A 52 10.25 4.55 5.95
C LYS A 52 11.03 3.34 6.47
N ILE A 53 10.91 2.19 5.79
CA ILE A 53 11.65 0.98 6.16
C ILE A 53 13.16 1.22 6.05
N ASN A 54 13.58 1.95 5.02
CA ASN A 54 14.98 2.20 4.75
C ASN A 54 15.53 3.41 5.52
N ALA A 55 14.71 4.08 6.34
CA ALA A 55 15.13 5.25 7.11
C ALA A 55 16.29 4.91 8.05
N LYS A 56 17.26 5.81 8.11
CA LYS A 56 18.43 5.67 8.98
C LYS A 56 18.23 6.50 10.25
N GLY A 57 18.97 6.14 11.32
CA GLY A 57 18.93 6.90 12.56
C GLY A 57 17.68 6.67 13.39
N VAL A 58 16.96 5.59 13.15
CA VAL A 58 15.77 5.23 13.93
C VAL A 58 16.21 4.66 15.28
N GLU A 59 15.78 5.28 16.37
CA GLU A 59 16.16 4.85 17.72
C GLU A 59 15.47 3.57 18.14
N ASN A 60 14.15 3.46 17.88
CA ASN A 60 13.37 2.29 18.25
C ASN A 60 12.83 1.62 16.98
N LYS A 61 13.61 0.68 16.46
CA LYS A 61 13.28 -0.01 15.22
C LYS A 61 11.97 -0.80 15.31
N LYS A 62 11.73 -1.43 16.46
CA LYS A 62 10.52 -2.23 16.65
C LYS A 62 9.26 -1.36 16.56
N ALA A 63 9.23 -0.24 17.24
CA ALA A 63 8.12 0.70 17.18
C ALA A 63 7.97 1.30 15.78
N HIS A 64 9.09 1.61 15.15
CA HIS A 64 9.09 2.17 13.78
C HIS A 64 8.45 1.20 12.79
N TYR A 65 8.85 -0.06 12.79
CA TYR A 65 8.31 -1.06 11.88
C TYR A 65 6.86 -1.40 12.20
N SER A 66 6.46 -1.39 13.47
CA SER A 66 5.06 -1.53 13.84
C SER A 66 4.22 -0.38 13.29
N GLY A 67 4.76 0.83 13.32
CA GLY A 67 4.12 2.00 12.73
C GLY A 67 3.96 1.88 11.22
N VAL A 68 4.96 1.35 10.52
CA VAL A 68 4.89 1.09 9.08
C VAL A 68 3.79 0.07 8.78
N SER A 69 3.70 -1.01 9.54
CA SER A 69 2.63 -2.01 9.40
C SER A 69 1.25 -1.40 9.60
N ALA A 70 1.09 -0.56 10.61
CA ALA A 70 -0.17 0.13 10.88
C ALA A 70 -0.54 1.08 9.74
N ASP A 71 0.43 1.81 9.21
CA ASP A 71 0.23 2.69 8.05
C ASP A 71 -0.20 1.90 6.81
N LEU A 72 0.44 0.75 6.56
CA LEU A 72 0.07 -0.13 5.46
C LEU A 72 -1.39 -0.56 5.59
N GLU A 73 -1.79 -1.01 6.77
CA GLU A 73 -3.15 -1.49 7.01
C GLU A 73 -4.17 -0.37 6.82
N ALA A 74 -3.90 0.81 7.35
CA ALA A 74 -4.79 1.97 7.22
C ALA A 74 -4.95 2.39 5.76
N LYS A 75 -3.84 2.46 5.02
CA LYS A 75 -3.87 2.83 3.61
C LYS A 75 -4.54 1.77 2.75
N ALA A 76 -4.31 0.50 3.04
CA ALA A 76 -4.96 -0.60 2.31
C ALA A 76 -6.47 -0.51 2.44
N LYS A 77 -6.98 -0.27 3.64
CA LYS A 77 -8.42 -0.10 3.87
C LYS A 77 -8.97 1.10 3.11
N GLU A 78 -8.28 2.23 3.15
CA GLU A 78 -8.67 3.44 2.44
C GLU A 78 -8.76 3.21 0.94
N LEU A 79 -7.76 2.55 0.37
CA LEU A 79 -7.72 2.27 -1.07
C LEU A 79 -8.83 1.31 -1.49
N VAL A 80 -9.09 0.27 -0.70
CA VAL A 80 -10.18 -0.67 -0.98
C VAL A 80 -11.54 0.03 -0.93
N VAL A 81 -11.75 0.93 0.03
CA VAL A 81 -12.98 1.71 0.10
C VAL A 81 -13.16 2.55 -1.17
N LYS A 82 -12.10 3.19 -1.64
CA LYS A 82 -12.14 3.99 -2.88
C LYS A 82 -12.51 3.13 -4.08
N ILE A 83 -11.92 1.92 -4.18
CA ILE A 83 -12.21 1.00 -5.27
C ILE A 83 -13.67 0.55 -5.22
N ASN A 84 -14.19 0.27 -4.03
CA ASN A 84 -15.58 -0.17 -3.86
C ASN A 84 -16.59 0.90 -4.23
N LYS A 85 -16.19 2.16 -4.22
CA LYS A 85 -17.05 3.27 -4.65
C LYS A 85 -17.08 3.47 -6.16
N LEU A 86 -16.19 2.82 -6.88
CA LEU A 86 -16.23 2.85 -8.34
C LEU A 86 -17.43 2.05 -8.85
#